data_bdfedf3ee9b2707782e37c9843967640
#
_entry.id   bdfedf3ee9b2707782e37c9843967640
#
_cell.length_a   1.000
_cell.length_b   1.000
_cell.length_c   1.000
_cell.angle_alpha   90.00
_cell.angle_beta   90.00
_cell.angle_gamma   90.00
#
_symmetry.space_group_name_H-M   'P 1'
#
loop_
_entity.id
_entity.type
_entity.pdbx_description
1 polymer ?
#
loop_
_entity_poly.entity_id
_entity_poly.type
_entity_poly.pdbx_seq_one_letter_code
_entity_poly.pdbx_strand_id
1 'polypeptide(L)'
;MKKLLAIFLMAFGITNAQSHTFKFIMSSGPGSGSDVTLETYAPCLKQQNILTLKDFKPGAEGLVAIKALQNAQDTDNTTNILLGNFGLNVLGKFPNVDLLTDINPITYINSTPLVIVGKNGKYKSLDDLTTESKPINVGSPSSSGTFLVENLFKELKIPYQIIPYKNSITGLTDVVNGSLDLFIDTYIGARPLIEAEKINIVTSTFDKYTAKKYNHEAVEKYSVKLGKMPLGLILSVQPSVDKNTKNMITKAIHACGQDNDIIQKLEKVNSQPIFLPTEEIIKIVKSVK
;
A
#
# COMPACT_ATOMS: atom_id res chain seq x y z
N MET A 1 12.58 -15.31 74.42
CA MET A 1 13.08 -14.59 73.20
C MET A 1 12.30 -15.13 72.01
N LYS A 2 11.21 -14.46 71.60
CA LYS A 2 10.36 -14.87 70.46
C LYS A 2 10.85 -14.07 69.21
N LYS A 3 11.41 -14.76 68.21
CA LYS A 3 11.76 -14.14 66.94
C LYS A 3 10.49 -14.05 66.06
N LEU A 4 10.01 -12.84 65.79
CA LEU A 4 8.98 -12.55 64.78
C LEU A 4 9.67 -12.64 63.41
N LEU A 5 9.26 -13.58 62.58
CA LEU A 5 9.61 -13.68 61.19
C LEU A 5 8.57 -12.84 60.36
N ALA A 6 8.99 -11.68 59.91
CA ALA A 6 8.17 -10.85 59.00
C ALA A 6 8.27 -11.40 57.60
N ILE A 7 7.18 -12.02 57.09
CA ILE A 7 7.05 -12.44 55.71
C ILE A 7 6.67 -11.20 54.91
N PHE A 8 7.61 -10.73 54.07
CA PHE A 8 7.39 -9.63 53.12
C PHE A 8 6.71 -10.25 51.86
N LEU A 9 5.39 -10.19 51.78
CA LEU A 9 4.66 -10.51 50.56
C LEU A 9 4.93 -9.42 49.54
N MET A 10 5.84 -9.68 48.56
CA MET A 10 5.92 -8.88 47.37
C MET A 10 4.68 -9.21 46.51
N ALA A 11 3.69 -8.31 46.58
CA ALA A 11 2.63 -8.31 45.59
C ALA A 11 3.19 -7.95 44.22
N PHE A 12 3.48 -8.96 43.43
CA PHE A 12 3.68 -8.77 42.00
C PHE A 12 2.36 -8.28 41.42
N GLY A 13 2.23 -6.98 41.25
CA GLY A 13 1.14 -6.38 40.48
C GLY A 13 1.24 -6.90 39.06
N ILE A 14 0.40 -7.88 38.69
CA ILE A 14 0.15 -8.25 37.31
C ILE A 14 -0.51 -7.05 36.67
N THR A 15 0.28 -6.14 36.12
CA THR A 15 -0.25 -5.14 35.20
C THR A 15 -0.77 -5.91 34.00
N ASN A 16 -2.08 -6.14 33.94
CA ASN A 16 -2.76 -6.55 32.71
C ASN A 16 -2.45 -5.46 31.68
N ALA A 17 -1.42 -5.69 30.85
CA ALA A 17 -1.17 -4.86 29.70
C ALA A 17 -2.39 -5.04 28.78
N GLN A 18 -3.31 -4.09 28.82
CA GLN A 18 -4.52 -4.10 28.01
C GLN A 18 -4.09 -4.08 26.54
N SER A 19 -4.47 -5.10 25.77
CA SER A 19 -4.15 -5.18 24.36
C SER A 19 -4.85 -4.04 23.61
N HIS A 20 -4.07 -3.34 22.77
CA HIS A 20 -4.64 -2.34 21.87
C HIS A 20 -4.99 -2.99 20.53
N THR A 21 -6.07 -2.57 19.90
CA THR A 21 -6.51 -3.08 18.59
C THR A 21 -6.29 -2.02 17.52
N PHE A 22 -5.53 -2.37 16.49
CA PHE A 22 -5.46 -1.59 15.25
C PHE A 22 -6.45 -2.18 14.26
N LYS A 23 -7.54 -1.44 13.99
CA LYS A 23 -8.50 -1.81 12.96
C LYS A 23 -8.11 -1.15 11.65
N PHE A 24 -7.54 -1.94 10.74
CA PHE A 24 -7.09 -1.46 9.44
C PHE A 24 -8.25 -1.40 8.45
N ILE A 25 -8.62 -0.19 8.05
CA ILE A 25 -9.53 0.08 6.94
C ILE A 25 -8.70 -0.01 5.66
N MET A 26 -8.95 -1.07 4.87
CA MET A 26 -8.15 -1.43 3.71
C MET A 26 -8.77 -0.87 2.44
N SER A 27 -8.03 -0.04 1.70
CA SER A 27 -8.51 0.53 0.43
C SER A 27 -8.55 -0.46 -0.74
N SER A 28 -7.96 -1.62 -0.57
CA SER A 28 -7.92 -2.71 -1.55
C SER A 28 -8.56 -3.97 -0.95
N GLY A 29 -8.95 -4.92 -1.80
CA GLY A 29 -9.56 -6.18 -1.37
C GLY A 29 -8.57 -7.20 -0.81
N PRO A 30 -9.08 -8.35 -0.31
CA PRO A 30 -8.25 -9.48 0.12
C PRO A 30 -7.29 -9.94 -0.97
N GLY A 31 -6.10 -10.41 -0.59
CA GLY A 31 -5.04 -10.85 -1.50
C GLY A 31 -4.29 -9.73 -2.22
N SER A 32 -4.65 -8.47 -1.99
CA SER A 32 -3.91 -7.33 -2.53
C SER A 32 -2.55 -7.14 -1.84
N GLY A 33 -1.68 -6.31 -2.44
CA GLY A 33 -0.38 -6.01 -1.83
C GLY A 33 -0.48 -5.40 -0.43
N SER A 34 -1.53 -4.61 -0.13
CA SER A 34 -1.77 -4.08 1.21
C SER A 34 -2.17 -5.17 2.21
N ASP A 35 -2.96 -6.14 1.77
CA ASP A 35 -3.35 -7.27 2.60
C ASP A 35 -2.15 -8.16 2.94
N VAL A 36 -1.36 -8.54 1.94
CA VAL A 36 -0.13 -9.32 2.12
C VAL A 36 0.87 -8.60 3.02
N THR A 37 1.01 -7.28 2.86
CA THR A 37 1.87 -6.47 3.74
C THR A 37 1.39 -6.54 5.19
N LEU A 38 0.12 -6.32 5.45
CA LEU A 38 -0.41 -6.36 6.81
C LEU A 38 -0.25 -7.75 7.44
N GLU A 39 -0.48 -8.82 6.69
CA GLU A 39 -0.22 -10.19 7.14
C GLU A 39 1.26 -10.41 7.53
N THR A 40 2.18 -9.75 6.82
CA THR A 40 3.61 -9.82 7.14
C THR A 40 3.92 -9.14 8.47
N TYR A 41 3.27 -8.01 8.79
CA TYR A 41 3.50 -7.25 10.03
C TYR A 41 2.70 -7.76 11.22
N ALA A 42 1.54 -8.39 11.03
CA ALA A 42 0.61 -8.79 12.08
C ALA A 42 1.24 -9.66 13.20
N PRO A 43 2.11 -10.65 12.93
CA PRO A 43 2.76 -11.43 13.98
C PRO A 43 3.65 -10.59 14.90
N CYS A 44 4.41 -9.64 14.35
CA CYS A 44 5.24 -8.74 15.15
C CYS A 44 4.40 -7.75 15.98
N LEU A 45 3.34 -7.20 15.40
CA LEU A 45 2.40 -6.34 16.14
C LEU A 45 1.75 -7.09 17.30
N LYS A 46 1.39 -8.36 17.11
CA LYS A 46 0.86 -9.22 18.17
C LYS A 46 1.87 -9.41 19.31
N GLN A 47 3.16 -9.55 19.02
CA GLN A 47 4.21 -9.64 20.04
C GLN A 47 4.32 -8.36 20.88
N GLN A 48 3.88 -7.21 20.34
CA GLN A 48 3.79 -5.93 21.05
C GLN A 48 2.43 -5.71 21.74
N ASN A 49 1.63 -6.77 21.94
CA ASN A 49 0.26 -6.72 22.48
C ASN A 49 -0.72 -5.88 21.63
N ILE A 50 -0.49 -5.81 20.32
CA ILE A 50 -1.37 -5.11 19.38
C ILE A 50 -2.09 -6.16 18.53
N LEU A 51 -3.43 -6.18 18.62
CA LEU A 51 -4.28 -6.99 17.77
C LEU A 51 -4.54 -6.25 16.46
N THR A 52 -4.58 -6.99 15.35
CA THR A 52 -4.90 -6.42 14.03
C THR A 52 -6.25 -6.93 13.56
N LEU A 53 -7.15 -6.03 13.17
CA LEU A 53 -8.40 -6.34 12.49
C LEU A 53 -8.38 -5.72 11.10
N LYS A 54 -8.94 -6.42 10.13
CA LYS A 54 -9.04 -5.96 8.73
C LYS A 54 -10.49 -5.64 8.38
N ASP A 55 -10.73 -4.44 7.82
CA ASP A 55 -12.02 -3.99 7.30
C ASP A 55 -11.83 -3.55 5.84
N PHE A 56 -12.15 -4.42 4.90
CA PHE A 56 -11.94 -4.17 3.48
C PHE A 56 -13.03 -3.23 2.93
N LYS A 57 -12.61 -2.07 2.44
CA LYS A 57 -13.45 -1.02 1.85
C LYS A 57 -12.93 -0.61 0.47
N PRO A 58 -12.84 -1.55 -0.48
CA PRO A 58 -12.37 -1.23 -1.83
C PRO A 58 -13.40 -0.42 -2.60
N GLY A 59 -12.94 0.35 -3.57
CA GLY A 59 -13.76 1.04 -4.54
C GLY A 59 -13.48 2.53 -4.66
N ALA A 60 -13.93 3.10 -5.79
CA ALA A 60 -13.72 4.49 -6.16
C ALA A 60 -12.26 4.96 -5.94
N GLU A 61 -11.30 4.14 -6.37
CA GLU A 61 -9.86 4.42 -6.25
C GLU A 61 -9.40 4.73 -4.81
N GLY A 62 -10.07 4.16 -3.80
CA GLY A 62 -9.76 4.34 -2.37
C GLY A 62 -10.68 5.33 -1.64
N LEU A 63 -11.54 6.09 -2.35
CA LEU A 63 -12.46 7.05 -1.72
C LEU A 63 -13.42 6.38 -0.72
N VAL A 64 -13.86 5.15 -0.99
CA VAL A 64 -14.73 4.39 -0.08
C VAL A 64 -14.03 4.17 1.27
N ALA A 65 -12.75 3.81 1.26
CA ALA A 65 -11.97 3.61 2.48
C ALA A 65 -11.73 4.93 3.23
N ILE A 66 -11.45 6.03 2.51
CA ILE A 66 -11.31 7.36 3.10
C ILE A 66 -12.60 7.76 3.82
N LYS A 67 -13.76 7.62 3.18
CA LYS A 67 -15.05 7.91 3.80
C LYS A 67 -15.35 7.00 4.99
N ALA A 68 -14.94 5.72 4.92
CA ALA A 68 -15.06 4.80 6.05
C ALA A 68 -14.21 5.26 7.24
N LEU A 69 -12.97 5.75 7.02
CA LEU A 69 -12.15 6.33 8.08
C LEU A 69 -12.80 7.59 8.67
N GLN A 70 -13.29 8.52 7.85
CA GLN A 70 -13.94 9.76 8.32
C GLN A 70 -15.15 9.49 9.23
N ASN A 71 -15.88 8.40 8.98
CA ASN A 71 -17.07 8.00 9.75
C ASN A 71 -16.77 6.98 10.86
N ALA A 72 -15.52 6.52 11.00
CA ALA A 72 -15.16 5.57 12.03
C ALA A 72 -15.16 6.21 13.41
N GLN A 73 -15.36 5.39 14.44
CA GLN A 73 -15.27 5.81 15.84
C GLN A 73 -14.16 5.02 16.52
N ASP A 74 -13.21 5.73 17.07
CA ASP A 74 -12.17 5.13 17.90
C ASP A 74 -12.72 4.90 19.31
N THR A 75 -12.14 3.94 20.02
CA THR A 75 -12.41 3.67 21.43
C THR A 75 -11.09 3.69 22.19
N ASP A 76 -11.13 3.63 23.53
CA ASP A 76 -9.92 3.62 24.36
C ASP A 76 -8.92 2.53 23.96
N ASN A 77 -9.41 1.41 23.41
CA ASN A 77 -8.59 0.25 23.05
C ASN A 77 -8.59 -0.08 21.55
N THR A 78 -9.25 0.71 20.72
CA THR A 78 -9.32 0.45 19.27
C THR A 78 -9.10 1.74 18.49
N THR A 79 -8.07 1.75 17.65
CA THR A 79 -7.82 2.85 16.71
C THR A 79 -8.05 2.39 15.27
N ASN A 80 -8.87 3.16 14.54
CA ASN A 80 -9.10 2.94 13.12
C ASN A 80 -7.96 3.56 12.31
N ILE A 81 -7.32 2.75 11.47
CA ILE A 81 -6.16 3.13 10.67
C ILE A 81 -6.48 2.85 9.22
N LEU A 82 -6.41 3.85 8.37
CA LEU A 82 -6.53 3.68 6.93
C LEU A 82 -5.18 3.19 6.39
N LEU A 83 -5.19 2.05 5.71
CA LEU A 83 -4.04 1.51 5.00
C LEU A 83 -4.31 1.52 3.50
N GLY A 84 -3.51 2.26 2.76
CA GLY A 84 -3.68 2.36 1.33
C GLY A 84 -2.52 3.02 0.61
N ASN A 85 -2.52 2.86 -0.70
CA ASN A 85 -1.58 3.53 -1.59
C ASN A 85 -2.21 4.84 -2.08
N PHE A 86 -2.25 5.83 -1.21
CA PHE A 86 -2.82 7.14 -1.50
C PHE A 86 -1.76 8.13 -2.04
N GLY A 87 -0.66 7.60 -2.58
CA GLY A 87 0.35 8.42 -3.24
C GLY A 87 -0.29 9.45 -4.16
N LEU A 88 0.39 10.37 -4.64
CA LEU A 88 0.19 11.40 -5.67
C LEU A 88 -1.23 11.84 -6.11
N ASN A 89 -2.28 11.02 -5.97
CA ASN A 89 -3.53 11.22 -6.73
C ASN A 89 -4.71 11.75 -5.96
N VAL A 90 -4.77 11.51 -4.65
CA VAL A 90 -5.83 12.11 -3.83
C VAL A 90 -5.70 13.63 -3.83
N LEU A 91 -4.51 14.13 -4.16
CA LEU A 91 -4.19 15.55 -4.18
C LEU A 91 -4.85 16.34 -5.31
N GLY A 92 -5.35 15.69 -6.36
CA GLY A 92 -5.94 16.39 -7.49
C GLY A 92 -7.25 15.79 -8.03
N LYS A 93 -7.53 14.51 -7.78
CA LYS A 93 -8.68 13.82 -8.37
C LYS A 93 -9.93 13.80 -7.50
N PHE A 94 -9.81 14.02 -6.20
CA PHE A 94 -10.96 14.10 -5.29
C PHE A 94 -11.12 15.54 -4.79
N PRO A 95 -11.88 16.39 -5.51
CA PRO A 95 -11.98 17.82 -5.21
C PRO A 95 -12.54 18.12 -3.81
N ASN A 96 -13.12 17.12 -3.13
CA ASN A 96 -13.70 17.24 -1.80
C ASN A 96 -12.92 16.44 -0.73
N VAL A 97 -11.69 16.08 -0.97
CA VAL A 97 -10.84 15.37 0.01
C VAL A 97 -9.48 16.06 0.11
N ASP A 98 -9.17 16.58 1.28
CA ASP A 98 -7.83 17.07 1.61
C ASP A 98 -7.11 16.05 2.48
N LEU A 99 -5.97 15.51 1.98
CA LEU A 99 -5.20 14.49 2.70
C LEU A 99 -4.71 14.95 4.08
N LEU A 100 -4.54 16.25 4.29
CA LEU A 100 -3.99 16.77 5.54
C LEU A 100 -5.06 17.11 6.56
N THR A 101 -6.27 17.47 6.09
CA THR A 101 -7.38 17.87 6.96
C THR A 101 -8.40 16.77 7.17
N ASP A 102 -8.60 15.90 6.18
CA ASP A 102 -9.63 14.86 6.21
C ASP A 102 -9.10 13.51 6.67
N ILE A 103 -7.85 13.22 6.34
CA ILE A 103 -7.10 12.07 6.84
C ILE A 103 -5.69 12.54 7.21
N ASN A 104 -5.19 12.10 8.34
CA ASN A 104 -3.87 12.47 8.82
C ASN A 104 -2.88 11.35 8.49
N PRO A 105 -2.05 11.50 7.43
CA PRO A 105 -1.01 10.52 7.14
C PRO A 105 0.05 10.57 8.23
N ILE A 106 0.39 9.42 8.82
CA ILE A 106 1.31 9.34 9.95
C ILE A 106 2.64 8.69 9.61
N THR A 107 2.63 7.66 8.77
CA THR A 107 3.88 7.00 8.34
C THR A 107 3.65 6.13 7.11
N TYR A 108 4.73 5.76 6.44
CA TYR A 108 4.74 4.64 5.50
C TYR A 108 4.98 3.32 6.24
N ILE A 109 4.49 2.22 5.66
CA ILE A 109 4.78 0.88 6.17
C ILE A 109 5.83 0.20 5.29
N ASN A 110 5.72 0.31 3.96
CA ASN A 110 6.69 -0.25 3.02
C ASN A 110 6.61 0.42 1.65
N SER A 111 7.62 0.20 0.81
CA SER A 111 7.54 0.46 -0.62
C SER A 111 6.65 -0.57 -1.32
N THR A 112 5.94 -0.15 -2.35
CA THR A 112 5.11 -1.03 -3.17
C THR A 112 5.34 -0.72 -4.65
N PRO A 113 6.33 -1.33 -5.28
CA PRO A 113 6.54 -1.15 -6.72
C PRO A 113 5.28 -1.54 -7.50
N LEU A 114 4.94 -0.73 -8.48
CA LEU A 114 3.84 -0.98 -9.41
C LEU A 114 4.36 -1.68 -10.66
N VAL A 115 3.54 -2.57 -11.20
CA VAL A 115 3.79 -3.27 -12.46
C VAL A 115 2.58 -3.08 -13.38
N ILE A 116 2.83 -2.81 -14.65
CA ILE A 116 1.83 -2.94 -15.71
C ILE A 116 2.04 -4.32 -16.32
N VAL A 117 1.00 -5.14 -16.26
CA VAL A 117 1.05 -6.53 -16.72
C VAL A 117 0.09 -6.77 -17.85
N GLY A 118 0.44 -7.66 -18.76
CA GLY A 118 -0.40 -8.14 -19.85
C GLY A 118 -0.47 -9.66 -19.87
N LYS A 119 -1.38 -10.21 -20.67
CA LYS A 119 -1.42 -11.66 -20.93
C LYS A 119 -0.08 -12.12 -21.47
N ASN A 120 0.45 -13.21 -20.94
CA ASN A 120 1.75 -13.72 -21.33
C ASN A 120 1.86 -13.89 -22.88
N GLY A 121 2.92 -13.33 -23.44
CA GLY A 121 3.22 -13.37 -24.87
C GLY A 121 2.45 -12.36 -25.75
N LYS A 122 1.49 -11.57 -25.20
CA LYS A 122 0.75 -10.56 -25.98
C LYS A 122 1.58 -9.28 -26.16
N TYR A 123 2.03 -8.68 -25.05
CA TYR A 123 2.87 -7.48 -25.06
C TYR A 123 4.11 -7.74 -24.21
N LYS A 124 5.30 -7.46 -24.76
CA LYS A 124 6.59 -7.67 -24.06
C LYS A 124 7.15 -6.38 -23.48
N SER A 125 6.77 -5.24 -24.06
CA SER A 125 7.26 -3.91 -23.69
C SER A 125 6.21 -2.83 -23.99
N LEU A 126 6.46 -1.60 -23.52
CA LEU A 126 5.62 -0.46 -23.91
C LEU A 126 5.79 -0.12 -25.41
N ASP A 127 6.92 -0.43 -26.01
CA ASP A 127 7.14 -0.16 -27.43
C ASP A 127 6.16 -0.96 -28.31
N ASP A 128 5.75 -2.16 -27.87
CA ASP A 128 4.72 -2.95 -28.56
C ASP A 128 3.37 -2.22 -28.60
N LEU A 129 3.06 -1.43 -27.56
CA LEU A 129 1.80 -0.69 -27.45
C LEU A 129 1.77 0.57 -28.34
N THR A 130 2.93 1.12 -28.70
CA THR A 130 2.99 2.33 -29.54
C THR A 130 2.53 2.09 -30.96
N THR A 131 2.48 0.83 -31.40
CA THR A 131 2.03 0.42 -32.72
C THR A 131 0.52 0.11 -32.80
N GLU A 132 -0.15 0.07 -31.64
CA GLU A 132 -1.58 -0.22 -31.57
C GLU A 132 -2.41 0.96 -32.10
N SER A 133 -3.35 0.66 -32.99
CA SER A 133 -4.27 1.65 -33.56
C SER A 133 -5.54 1.85 -32.74
N LYS A 134 -5.87 0.89 -31.86
CA LYS A 134 -7.05 0.94 -31.00
C LYS A 134 -6.66 1.32 -29.58
N PRO A 135 -7.53 1.99 -28.82
CA PRO A 135 -7.26 2.25 -27.43
C PRO A 135 -7.02 0.97 -26.62
N ILE A 136 -5.95 0.95 -25.85
CA ILE A 136 -5.60 -0.13 -24.92
C ILE A 136 -6.49 -0.01 -23.69
N ASN A 137 -7.22 -1.05 -23.33
CA ASN A 137 -8.00 -1.13 -22.11
C ASN A 137 -7.08 -1.47 -20.94
N VAL A 138 -6.90 -0.54 -20.01
CA VAL A 138 -6.04 -0.72 -18.84
C VAL A 138 -6.86 -0.73 -17.58
N GLY A 139 -6.92 -1.86 -16.90
CA GLY A 139 -7.59 -1.98 -15.60
C GLY A 139 -6.75 -1.38 -14.48
N SER A 140 -7.38 -0.69 -13.56
CA SER A 140 -6.73 -0.13 -12.37
C SER A 140 -7.61 -0.24 -11.13
N PRO A 141 -7.10 -0.78 -10.01
CA PRO A 141 -7.79 -0.85 -8.73
C PRO A 141 -7.49 0.35 -7.82
N SER A 142 -6.58 1.24 -8.23
CA SER A 142 -6.08 2.32 -7.37
C SER A 142 -5.80 3.60 -8.15
N SER A 143 -5.95 4.72 -7.46
CA SER A 143 -5.63 6.03 -8.01
C SER A 143 -4.17 6.17 -8.40
N SER A 144 -3.23 5.60 -7.63
CA SER A 144 -1.81 5.64 -7.96
C SER A 144 -1.49 4.91 -9.26
N GLY A 145 -2.12 3.75 -9.48
CA GLY A 145 -2.01 3.01 -10.74
C GLY A 145 -2.57 3.82 -11.90
N THR A 146 -3.78 4.35 -11.76
CA THR A 146 -4.40 5.20 -12.78
C THR A 146 -3.50 6.37 -13.16
N PHE A 147 -2.95 7.08 -12.17
CA PHE A 147 -2.05 8.21 -12.42
C PHE A 147 -0.80 7.79 -13.21
N LEU A 148 -0.16 6.69 -12.82
CA LEU A 148 1.01 6.18 -13.53
C LEU A 148 0.68 5.92 -15.00
N VAL A 149 -0.40 5.19 -15.28
CA VAL A 149 -0.82 4.88 -16.64
C VAL A 149 -1.12 6.15 -17.44
N GLU A 150 -1.91 7.08 -16.87
CA GLU A 150 -2.26 8.33 -17.55
C GLU A 150 -1.04 9.14 -17.95
N ASN A 151 -0.06 9.30 -17.06
CA ASN A 151 1.15 10.07 -17.38
C ASN A 151 2.04 9.34 -18.39
N LEU A 152 2.24 8.04 -18.19
CA LEU A 152 3.08 7.23 -19.05
C LEU A 152 2.52 7.15 -20.49
N PHE A 153 1.22 6.82 -20.63
CA PHE A 153 0.62 6.63 -21.93
C PHE A 153 0.41 7.94 -22.68
N LYS A 154 0.16 9.06 -21.96
CA LYS A 154 0.17 10.41 -22.57
C LYS A 154 1.54 10.78 -23.14
N GLU A 155 2.60 10.57 -22.36
CA GLU A 155 3.98 10.86 -22.80
C GLU A 155 4.35 10.04 -24.04
N LEU A 156 3.99 8.77 -24.07
CA LEU A 156 4.26 7.85 -25.17
C LEU A 156 3.25 7.94 -26.31
N LYS A 157 2.22 8.77 -26.19
CA LYS A 157 1.12 8.93 -27.14
C LYS A 157 0.40 7.59 -27.46
N ILE A 158 0.33 6.70 -26.47
CA ILE A 158 -0.40 5.44 -26.57
C ILE A 158 -1.88 5.74 -26.34
N PRO A 159 -2.81 5.38 -27.24
CA PRO A 159 -4.23 5.52 -27.02
C PRO A 159 -4.68 4.53 -25.95
N TYR A 160 -5.45 4.99 -24.94
CA TYR A 160 -5.85 4.14 -23.82
C TYR A 160 -7.22 4.50 -23.29
N GLN A 161 -7.82 3.53 -22.57
CA GLN A 161 -9.02 3.70 -21.75
C GLN A 161 -8.77 3.05 -20.38
N ILE A 162 -8.99 3.80 -19.30
CA ILE A 162 -8.92 3.27 -17.94
C ILE A 162 -10.24 2.58 -17.58
N ILE A 163 -10.13 1.34 -17.10
CA ILE A 163 -11.26 0.54 -16.60
C ILE A 163 -11.08 0.42 -15.07
N PRO A 164 -11.96 1.03 -14.26
CA PRO A 164 -11.83 0.95 -12.80
C PRO A 164 -12.22 -0.45 -12.30
N TYR A 165 -11.38 -1.03 -11.45
CA TYR A 165 -11.62 -2.30 -10.79
C TYR A 165 -11.73 -2.13 -9.27
N LYS A 166 -12.60 -2.92 -8.64
CA LYS A 166 -12.74 -2.92 -7.17
C LYS A 166 -11.60 -3.66 -6.46
N ASN A 167 -10.97 -4.62 -7.14
CA ASN A 167 -9.89 -5.43 -6.58
C ASN A 167 -8.96 -5.95 -7.68
N SER A 168 -7.76 -6.35 -7.27
CA SER A 168 -6.72 -6.87 -8.15
C SER A 168 -7.08 -8.23 -8.76
N ILE A 169 -7.72 -9.11 -7.99
CA ILE A 169 -7.97 -10.49 -8.41
C ILE A 169 -8.83 -10.51 -9.69
N THR A 170 -9.93 -9.76 -9.70
CA THR A 170 -10.82 -9.70 -10.88
C THR A 170 -10.09 -9.16 -12.10
N GLY A 171 -9.36 -8.05 -11.95
CA GLY A 171 -8.63 -7.43 -13.07
C GLY A 171 -7.52 -8.32 -13.63
N LEU A 172 -6.74 -8.95 -12.75
CA LEU A 172 -5.69 -9.90 -13.16
C LEU A 172 -6.29 -11.14 -13.84
N THR A 173 -7.45 -11.61 -13.37
CA THR A 173 -8.18 -12.73 -14.02
C THR A 173 -8.61 -12.34 -15.43
N ASP A 174 -9.13 -11.13 -15.63
CA ASP A 174 -9.54 -10.64 -16.94
C ASP A 174 -8.37 -10.51 -17.91
N VAL A 175 -7.16 -10.12 -17.41
CA VAL A 175 -5.94 -10.16 -18.23
C VAL A 175 -5.58 -11.59 -18.65
N VAL A 176 -5.60 -12.55 -17.72
CA VAL A 176 -5.31 -13.97 -18.03
C VAL A 176 -6.26 -14.50 -19.08
N ASN A 177 -7.54 -14.18 -18.97
CA ASN A 177 -8.58 -14.62 -19.91
C ASN A 177 -8.53 -13.86 -21.26
N GLY A 178 -7.85 -12.71 -21.31
CA GLY A 178 -7.77 -11.85 -22.49
C GLY A 178 -8.96 -10.90 -22.69
N SER A 179 -9.81 -10.76 -21.68
CA SER A 179 -10.93 -9.80 -21.67
C SER A 179 -10.46 -8.37 -21.39
N LEU A 180 -9.27 -8.22 -20.83
CA LEU A 180 -8.60 -6.96 -20.56
C LEU A 180 -7.20 -7.00 -21.20
N ASP A 181 -6.75 -5.88 -21.77
CA ASP A 181 -5.46 -5.82 -22.43
C ASP A 181 -4.33 -5.77 -21.42
N LEU A 182 -4.41 -4.84 -20.47
CA LEU A 182 -3.40 -4.60 -19.43
C LEU A 182 -4.07 -4.36 -18.08
N PHE A 183 -3.31 -4.62 -17.02
CA PHE A 183 -3.70 -4.28 -15.67
C PHE A 183 -2.52 -3.68 -14.92
N ILE A 184 -2.77 -2.63 -14.13
CA ILE A 184 -1.76 -2.09 -13.24
C ILE A 184 -2.03 -2.52 -11.81
N ASP A 185 -1.02 -3.08 -11.16
CA ASP A 185 -1.11 -3.49 -9.76
C ASP A 185 0.24 -3.31 -9.04
N THR A 186 0.25 -3.55 -7.74
CA THR A 186 1.48 -3.78 -7.01
C THR A 186 2.13 -5.09 -7.47
N TYR A 187 3.46 -5.13 -7.51
CA TYR A 187 4.17 -6.38 -7.82
C TYR A 187 3.75 -7.53 -6.89
N ILE A 188 3.55 -7.24 -5.59
CA ILE A 188 3.12 -8.22 -4.59
C ILE A 188 1.80 -8.90 -5.01
N GLY A 189 0.82 -8.13 -5.46
CA GLY A 189 -0.49 -8.65 -5.89
C GLY A 189 -0.43 -9.46 -7.17
N ALA A 190 0.39 -9.03 -8.15
CA ALA A 190 0.51 -9.68 -9.46
C ALA A 190 1.47 -10.90 -9.45
N ARG A 191 2.39 -10.96 -8.50
CA ARG A 191 3.50 -11.92 -8.43
C ARG A 191 3.09 -13.39 -8.63
N PRO A 192 2.04 -13.93 -7.98
CA PRO A 192 1.68 -15.34 -8.16
C PRO A 192 1.37 -15.72 -9.62
N LEU A 193 0.76 -14.80 -10.38
CA LEU A 193 0.44 -15.03 -11.80
C LEU A 193 1.65 -14.80 -12.70
N ILE A 194 2.57 -13.91 -12.33
CA ILE A 194 3.85 -13.70 -13.02
C ILE A 194 4.72 -14.95 -12.87
N GLU A 195 4.87 -15.47 -11.65
CA GLU A 195 5.64 -16.69 -11.37
C GLU A 195 5.02 -17.95 -12.03
N ALA A 196 3.70 -17.98 -12.17
CA ALA A 196 2.99 -19.03 -12.90
C ALA A 196 2.98 -18.83 -14.42
N GLU A 197 3.71 -17.82 -14.95
CA GLU A 197 3.79 -17.48 -16.38
C GLU A 197 2.44 -17.30 -17.06
N LYS A 198 1.40 -16.85 -16.31
CA LYS A 198 0.07 -16.53 -16.86
C LYS A 198 0.01 -15.11 -17.43
N ILE A 199 0.77 -14.21 -16.82
CA ILE A 199 0.94 -12.81 -17.24
C ILE A 199 2.43 -12.48 -17.26
N ASN A 200 2.82 -11.47 -18.03
CA ASN A 200 4.17 -10.92 -18.01
C ASN A 200 4.14 -9.44 -17.65
N ILE A 201 5.26 -8.95 -17.13
CA ILE A 201 5.45 -7.52 -16.86
C ILE A 201 5.79 -6.84 -18.19
N VAL A 202 5.01 -5.81 -18.53
CA VAL A 202 5.24 -4.93 -19.68
C VAL A 202 6.17 -3.79 -19.30
N THR A 203 5.93 -3.21 -18.11
CA THR A 203 6.82 -2.22 -17.48
C THR A 203 6.56 -2.15 -15.99
N SER A 204 7.46 -1.50 -15.24
CA SER A 204 7.33 -1.35 -13.79
C SER A 204 8.00 -0.10 -13.26
N THR A 205 7.72 0.23 -12.00
CA THR A 205 8.42 1.23 -11.21
C THR A 205 9.64 0.65 -10.47
N PHE A 206 10.10 -0.52 -10.82
CA PHE A 206 11.38 -1.04 -10.34
C PHE A 206 12.53 -0.15 -10.78
N ASP A 207 13.63 -0.18 -10.03
CA ASP A 207 14.89 0.32 -10.56
C ASP A 207 15.33 -0.50 -11.79
N LYS A 208 16.20 0.10 -12.59
CA LYS A 208 16.66 -0.51 -13.87
C LYS A 208 17.29 -1.91 -13.73
N TYR A 209 17.92 -2.20 -12.59
CA TYR A 209 18.57 -3.49 -12.38
C TYR A 209 17.55 -4.57 -12.05
N THR A 210 16.58 -4.25 -11.19
CA THR A 210 15.47 -5.14 -10.85
C THR A 210 14.59 -5.39 -12.08
N ALA A 211 14.26 -4.37 -12.86
CA ALA A 211 13.49 -4.51 -14.09
C ALA A 211 14.17 -5.46 -15.08
N LYS A 212 15.49 -5.31 -15.29
CA LYS A 212 16.28 -6.21 -16.15
C LYS A 212 16.26 -7.66 -15.69
N LYS A 213 16.26 -7.91 -14.36
CA LYS A 213 16.14 -9.26 -13.79
C LYS A 213 14.83 -9.95 -14.21
N TYR A 214 13.75 -9.18 -14.42
CA TYR A 214 12.45 -9.68 -14.87
C TYR A 214 12.19 -9.48 -16.36
N ASN A 215 13.24 -9.26 -17.17
CA ASN A 215 13.20 -9.15 -18.63
C ASN A 215 12.25 -8.06 -19.15
N HIS A 216 12.18 -6.91 -18.47
CA HIS A 216 11.44 -5.75 -18.95
C HIS A 216 12.20 -4.46 -18.66
N GLU A 217 11.67 -3.33 -19.17
CA GLU A 217 12.23 -2.01 -18.95
C GLU A 217 11.41 -1.26 -17.90
N ALA A 218 12.11 -0.55 -16.99
CA ALA A 218 11.48 0.28 -15.99
C ALA A 218 10.92 1.56 -16.62
N VAL A 219 9.88 2.13 -15.99
CA VAL A 219 9.26 3.40 -16.43
C VAL A 219 10.25 4.57 -16.47
N GLU A 220 11.35 4.52 -15.72
CA GLU A 220 12.44 5.51 -15.76
C GLU A 220 13.02 5.74 -17.16
N LYS A 221 13.04 4.70 -17.99
CA LYS A 221 13.48 4.80 -19.41
C LYS A 221 12.67 5.83 -20.19
N TYR A 222 11.42 6.01 -19.84
CA TYR A 222 10.46 6.85 -20.56
C TYR A 222 10.34 8.27 -19.98
N SER A 223 11.26 8.67 -19.11
CA SER A 223 11.30 10.02 -18.50
C SER A 223 10.04 10.44 -17.74
N VAL A 224 9.22 9.48 -17.34
CA VAL A 224 7.99 9.75 -16.60
C VAL A 224 8.32 10.21 -15.19
N LYS A 225 7.97 11.45 -14.89
CA LYS A 225 8.14 12.02 -13.54
C LYS A 225 7.02 11.51 -12.63
N LEU A 226 7.31 10.50 -11.83
CA LEU A 226 6.36 9.96 -10.83
C LEU A 226 6.17 10.89 -9.61
N GLY A 227 6.82 12.06 -9.61
CA GLY A 227 6.84 12.97 -8.47
C GLY A 227 7.86 12.56 -7.40
N LYS A 228 7.91 13.31 -6.30
CA LYS A 228 8.85 13.07 -5.18
C LYS A 228 8.30 12.08 -4.15
N MET A 229 7.06 11.63 -4.30
CA MET A 229 6.41 10.79 -3.30
C MET A 229 6.79 9.32 -3.51
N PRO A 230 7.32 8.63 -2.51
CA PRO A 230 7.61 7.21 -2.62
C PRO A 230 6.32 6.43 -2.96
N LEU A 231 6.42 5.50 -3.90
CA LEU A 231 5.36 4.53 -4.12
C LEU A 231 5.35 3.56 -2.96
N GLY A 232 4.33 3.63 -2.12
CA GLY A 232 4.26 2.83 -0.92
C GLY A 232 2.89 2.87 -0.25
N LEU A 233 2.73 2.02 0.73
CA LEU A 233 1.54 1.99 1.57
C LEU A 233 1.69 2.98 2.71
N ILE A 234 0.67 3.82 2.88
CA ILE A 234 0.61 4.86 3.89
C ILE A 234 -0.41 4.46 4.95
N LEU A 235 -0.05 4.70 6.20
CA LEU A 235 -0.97 4.67 7.33
C LEU A 235 -1.47 6.07 7.60
N SER A 236 -2.77 6.20 7.70
CA SER A 236 -3.45 7.45 8.05
C SER A 236 -4.48 7.21 9.12
N VAL A 237 -4.72 8.21 9.96
CA VAL A 237 -5.72 8.18 11.03
C VAL A 237 -6.62 9.40 10.93
N GLN A 238 -7.73 9.42 11.66
CA GLN A 238 -8.54 10.62 11.77
C GLN A 238 -7.72 11.78 12.38
N PRO A 239 -7.99 13.03 11.99
CA PRO A 239 -7.32 14.20 12.55
C PRO A 239 -7.46 14.31 14.08
N SER A 240 -8.58 13.84 14.64
CA SER A 240 -8.89 13.83 16.08
C SER A 240 -8.03 12.88 16.92
N VAL A 241 -7.37 11.90 16.30
CA VAL A 241 -6.47 10.96 17.02
C VAL A 241 -5.34 11.76 17.68
N ASP A 242 -5.14 11.54 18.97
CA ASP A 242 -4.13 12.27 19.74
C ASP A 242 -2.69 11.91 19.38
N LYS A 243 -1.74 12.76 19.79
CA LYS A 243 -0.34 12.62 19.45
C LYS A 243 0.30 11.34 20.02
N ASN A 244 -0.13 10.90 21.20
CA ASN A 244 0.46 9.72 21.84
C ASN A 244 0.07 8.46 21.08
N THR A 245 -1.21 8.35 20.68
CA THR A 245 -1.72 7.27 19.84
C THR A 245 -1.02 7.23 18.47
N LYS A 246 -0.87 8.38 17.81
CA LYS A 246 -0.08 8.48 16.55
C LYS A 246 1.34 7.99 16.72
N ASN A 247 2.01 8.41 17.80
CA ASN A 247 3.38 7.97 18.12
C ASN A 247 3.45 6.47 18.43
N MET A 248 2.45 5.92 19.13
CA MET A 248 2.37 4.48 19.42
C MET A 248 2.28 3.67 18.12
N ILE A 249 1.38 4.04 17.20
CA ILE A 249 1.23 3.38 15.90
C ILE A 249 2.55 3.43 15.13
N THR A 250 3.13 4.64 15.00
CA THR A 250 4.37 4.84 14.25
C THR A 250 5.52 4.01 14.84
N LYS A 251 5.71 4.03 16.16
CA LYS A 251 6.75 3.25 16.84
C LYS A 251 6.56 1.75 16.65
N ALA A 252 5.33 1.25 16.78
CA ALA A 252 5.03 -0.17 16.62
C ALA A 252 5.35 -0.66 15.19
N ILE A 253 4.93 0.10 14.19
CA ILE A 253 5.20 -0.21 12.78
C ILE A 253 6.69 -0.14 12.47
N HIS A 254 7.39 0.91 12.93
CA HIS A 254 8.82 1.06 12.68
C HIS A 254 9.65 -0.04 13.38
N ALA A 255 9.29 -0.42 14.62
CA ALA A 255 9.94 -1.53 15.31
C ALA A 255 9.79 -2.85 14.53
N CYS A 256 8.58 -3.14 14.04
CA CYS A 256 8.36 -4.31 13.19
C CYS A 256 9.11 -4.22 11.87
N GLY A 257 9.17 -3.05 11.23
CA GLY A 257 9.90 -2.86 9.98
C GLY A 257 11.44 -3.00 10.12
N GLN A 258 11.97 -3.00 11.34
CA GLN A 258 13.39 -3.30 11.63
C GLN A 258 13.63 -4.79 11.91
N ASP A 259 12.59 -5.60 12.00
CA ASP A 259 12.69 -7.05 12.20
C ASP A 259 13.22 -7.72 10.91
N ASN A 260 14.30 -8.50 11.06
CA ASN A 260 14.97 -9.16 9.95
C ASN A 260 14.05 -10.14 9.20
N ASP A 261 13.14 -10.84 9.88
CA ASP A 261 12.20 -11.75 9.24
C ASP A 261 11.21 -10.99 8.35
N ILE A 262 10.72 -9.82 8.81
CA ILE A 262 9.87 -8.94 8.02
C ILE A 262 10.63 -8.37 6.82
N ILE A 263 11.86 -7.87 7.02
CA ILE A 263 12.70 -7.34 5.94
C ILE A 263 12.88 -8.41 4.86
N GLN A 264 13.30 -9.62 5.24
CA GLN A 264 13.50 -10.72 4.28
C GLN A 264 12.21 -11.14 3.54
N LYS A 265 11.06 -11.11 4.23
CA LYS A 265 9.76 -11.39 3.58
C LYS A 265 9.39 -10.31 2.57
N LEU A 266 9.61 -9.05 2.90
CA LEU A 266 9.36 -7.93 1.99
C LEU A 266 10.32 -7.94 0.80
N GLU A 267 11.61 -8.22 1.00
CA GLU A 267 12.60 -8.31 -0.08
C GLU A 267 12.26 -9.39 -1.11
N LYS A 268 11.70 -10.53 -0.67
CA LYS A 268 11.23 -11.58 -1.58
C LYS A 268 10.14 -11.11 -2.55
N VAL A 269 9.46 -10.02 -2.22
CA VAL A 269 8.42 -9.41 -3.05
C VAL A 269 8.84 -8.03 -3.58
N ASN A 270 10.13 -7.77 -3.66
CA ASN A 270 10.73 -6.49 -4.11
C ASN A 270 10.12 -5.28 -3.38
N SER A 271 9.86 -5.43 -2.10
CA SER A 271 9.39 -4.39 -1.20
C SER A 271 10.39 -4.21 -0.05
N GLN A 272 10.36 -3.06 0.59
CA GLN A 272 11.18 -2.78 1.76
C GLN A 272 10.47 -1.82 2.69
N PRO A 273 10.73 -1.88 4.00
CA PRO A 273 10.18 -0.90 4.94
C PRO A 273 10.59 0.52 4.55
N ILE A 274 9.69 1.47 4.74
CA ILE A 274 9.96 2.91 4.57
C ILE A 274 9.61 3.62 5.87
N PHE A 275 10.56 4.44 6.37
CA PHE A 275 10.39 5.21 7.59
C PHE A 275 10.48 6.69 7.27
N LEU A 276 9.37 7.27 6.81
CA LEU A 276 9.27 8.71 6.62
C LEU A 276 8.56 9.36 7.80
N PRO A 277 9.15 10.37 8.44
CA PRO A 277 8.49 11.15 9.46
C PRO A 277 7.24 11.85 8.91
N THR A 278 6.23 12.04 9.74
CA THR A 278 4.98 12.73 9.38
C THR A 278 5.24 14.10 8.74
N GLU A 279 6.21 14.86 9.27
CA GLU A 279 6.57 16.19 8.74
C GLU A 279 7.09 16.12 7.30
N GLU A 280 7.83 15.06 6.97
CA GLU A 280 8.35 14.87 5.62
C GLU A 280 7.24 14.47 4.65
N ILE A 281 6.33 13.59 5.08
CA ILE A 281 5.12 13.26 4.32
C ILE A 281 4.31 14.53 4.02
N ILE A 282 4.09 15.37 5.03
CA ILE A 282 3.37 16.65 4.88
C ILE A 282 4.07 17.58 3.89
N LYS A 283 5.41 17.69 3.95
CA LYS A 283 6.18 18.52 2.99
C LYS A 283 6.01 18.00 1.56
N ILE A 284 6.11 16.70 1.37
CA ILE A 284 5.93 16.07 0.05
C ILE A 284 4.52 16.35 -0.48
N VAL A 285 3.49 16.11 0.34
CA VAL A 285 2.10 16.38 -0.01
C VAL A 285 1.89 17.84 -0.43
N LYS A 286 2.44 18.80 0.32
CA LYS A 286 2.35 20.22 -0.01
C LYS A 286 3.11 20.60 -1.28
N SER A 287 4.16 19.88 -1.64
CA SER A 287 4.96 20.18 -2.84
C SER A 287 4.33 19.69 -4.15
N VAL A 288 3.28 18.88 -4.07
CA VAL A 288 2.55 18.31 -5.22
C VAL A 288 1.24 19.08 -5.48
N LYS A 289 0.74 19.85 -4.50
CA LYS A 289 -0.35 20.82 -4.69
C LYS A 289 0.14 22.03 -5.47
#